data_c8fefffb45c195d3b8b9582581485e6b
#
_entry.id   c8fefffb45c195d3b8b9582581485e6b
#
_cell.length_a   1.000
_cell.length_b   1.000
_cell.length_c   1.000
_cell.angle_alpha   90.00
_cell.angle_beta   90.00
_cell.angle_gamma   90.00
#
_symmetry.space_group_name_H-M   'P 1'
#
loop_
_entity.id
_entity.type
_entity.pdbx_description
1 polymer ?
#
loop_
_entity_poly.entity_id
_entity_poly.type
_entity_poly.pdbx_seq_one_letter_code
_entity_poly.pdbx_strand_id
1 'polypeptide(L)'
;VVGLAPSAVAAQVLADDLGIPTENTAKWLDTHDRTGQTFTKGQLVIVDEASLAGTFSLDRITTLAAEAGAKVLLVGDHAQLQSVTAGGAFSLLVHDRYDAPELVDVHRFVNVWEKTASLALRHGRTDVIDTYAHHGRVVGGETEEMIDAAYTAWRTDTLARRASVLVTDSNESVQALNSRARADLILDGTVNARREVELHDGMRAAVGDTVITRRNDRRLRAGRSWVRNGDRWTVTEVRDDGALTLRRAGRTWGASVVVPAEYAAEHLDLGYAVTSYRAQGITVDSSYVLADASMTRETFYVAMTRGREENIAYVAVDKPDPAHDGPHPGDNTEATARSVLFGVLQHVGAELSAHETITAEQNTWSSIAQLAAEYETLAAAAQHDRWAALIRASGLSDDDADDAIASPAFGALTAELRRAEANQHDVETLLPRLVRARGFGDADDIASVLHYRVAKATARPSGSGRARNAPRLIAGLIPEATGTVPSEMRQALTERRDLIETRADALLDIALTEKHEWITKLGVQPKQARAAQAWRNAARTIAAYRDRYGVTGPAPLGAPAETETQKLDAARARTTLDRAQNLAQAEQPDQEHARRNAPQHVRPSL
;
A
#
# COMPACT_ATOMS: atom_id res chain seq x y z
N VAL A 1 30.21 -7.36 22.36
CA VAL A 1 28.89 -7.16 21.71
C VAL A 1 27.88 -6.86 22.79
N VAL A 2 26.95 -5.94 22.54
CA VAL A 2 25.81 -5.64 23.40
C VAL A 2 24.56 -5.54 22.55
N GLY A 3 23.43 -6.06 23.07
CA GLY A 3 22.14 -5.98 22.42
C GLY A 3 21.25 -4.91 23.06
N LEU A 4 20.48 -4.21 22.26
CA LEU A 4 19.39 -3.31 22.66
C LEU A 4 18.11 -3.66 21.91
N ALA A 5 16.97 -3.51 22.54
CA ALA A 5 15.69 -3.61 21.86
C ALA A 5 14.64 -2.68 22.50
N PRO A 6 13.65 -2.14 21.74
CA PRO A 6 12.63 -1.25 22.26
C PRO A 6 11.72 -1.90 23.31
N SER A 7 11.49 -3.21 23.21
CA SER A 7 10.69 -3.94 24.18
C SER A 7 11.55 -4.85 25.07
N ALA A 8 11.10 -5.06 26.31
CA ALA A 8 11.79 -5.98 27.24
C ALA A 8 11.66 -7.45 26.83
N VAL A 9 10.63 -7.81 26.06
CA VAL A 9 10.44 -9.15 25.50
C VAL A 9 11.46 -9.38 24.41
N ALA A 10 11.56 -8.47 23.43
CA ALA A 10 12.54 -8.56 22.35
C ALA A 10 13.98 -8.58 22.90
N ALA A 11 14.28 -7.71 23.86
CA ALA A 11 15.59 -7.72 24.51
C ALA A 11 15.95 -9.08 25.15
N GLN A 12 14.99 -9.76 25.75
CA GLN A 12 15.26 -11.08 26.33
C GLN A 12 15.41 -12.16 25.26
N VAL A 13 14.58 -12.14 24.20
CA VAL A 13 14.71 -13.07 23.07
C VAL A 13 16.10 -12.93 22.47
N LEU A 14 16.52 -11.70 22.18
CA LEU A 14 17.86 -11.42 21.64
C LEU A 14 18.98 -11.90 22.58
N ALA A 15 18.81 -11.74 23.91
CA ALA A 15 19.76 -12.23 24.89
C ALA A 15 19.84 -13.76 24.91
N ASP A 16 18.70 -14.43 24.84
CA ASP A 16 18.61 -15.90 24.88
C ASP A 16 19.16 -16.52 23.58
N ASP A 17 18.89 -15.92 22.43
CA ASP A 17 19.31 -16.43 21.12
C ASP A 17 20.81 -16.22 20.85
N LEU A 18 21.33 -15.05 21.21
CA LEU A 18 22.75 -14.73 20.93
C LEU A 18 23.69 -14.94 22.12
N GLY A 19 23.17 -15.16 23.32
CA GLY A 19 23.98 -15.30 24.53
C GLY A 19 24.77 -14.04 24.89
N ILE A 20 24.29 -12.85 24.52
CA ILE A 20 24.96 -11.56 24.75
C ILE A 20 24.23 -10.73 25.82
N PRO A 21 24.94 -9.84 26.53
CA PRO A 21 24.28 -8.85 27.39
C PRO A 21 23.32 -7.99 26.58
N THR A 22 22.05 -7.98 26.96
CA THR A 22 21.01 -7.23 26.22
C THR A 22 20.11 -6.49 27.22
N GLU A 23 19.72 -5.27 26.88
CA GLU A 23 18.83 -4.45 27.70
C GLU A 23 17.76 -3.76 26.83
N ASN A 24 16.65 -3.39 27.48
CA ASN A 24 15.68 -2.51 26.86
C ASN A 24 16.28 -1.12 26.61
N THR A 25 16.05 -0.58 25.42
CA THR A 25 16.63 0.68 24.93
C THR A 25 16.40 1.85 25.90
N ALA A 26 15.15 2.07 26.33
CA ALA A 26 14.82 3.15 27.25
C ALA A 26 15.50 2.98 28.61
N LYS A 27 15.60 1.73 29.09
CA LYS A 27 16.28 1.41 30.34
C LYS A 27 17.79 1.62 30.25
N TRP A 28 18.38 1.29 29.10
CA TRP A 28 19.83 1.49 28.88
C TRP A 28 20.15 2.98 28.87
N LEU A 29 19.35 3.81 28.17
CA LEU A 29 19.52 5.27 28.14
C LEU A 29 19.33 5.89 29.53
N ASP A 30 18.29 5.50 30.30
CA ASP A 30 18.09 5.96 31.68
C ASP A 30 19.29 5.56 32.60
N THR A 31 19.87 4.38 32.39
CA THR A 31 21.07 3.97 33.13
C THR A 31 22.28 4.82 32.75
N HIS A 32 22.45 5.10 31.47
CA HIS A 32 23.50 6.02 30.98
C HIS A 32 23.37 7.39 31.65
N ASP A 33 22.18 7.98 31.68
CA ASP A 33 21.92 9.31 32.27
C ASP A 33 22.25 9.38 33.76
N ARG A 34 21.97 8.31 34.48
CA ARG A 34 22.18 8.27 35.94
C ARG A 34 23.60 7.88 36.36
N THR A 35 24.30 7.08 35.56
CA THR A 35 25.57 6.46 35.98
C THR A 35 26.75 6.85 35.11
N GLY A 36 26.51 7.47 33.96
CA GLY A 36 27.55 7.73 32.94
C GLY A 36 28.03 6.46 32.21
N GLN A 37 27.36 5.31 32.39
CA GLN A 37 27.70 4.09 31.69
C GLN A 37 27.51 4.29 30.17
N THR A 38 28.53 4.03 29.37
CA THR A 38 28.48 4.20 27.90
C THR A 38 29.07 3.00 27.18
N PHE A 39 29.10 3.04 25.87
CA PHE A 39 29.73 2.02 25.03
C PHE A 39 31.26 2.07 25.13
N THR A 40 31.92 1.02 24.66
CA THR A 40 33.36 0.92 24.63
C THR A 40 33.91 0.91 23.21
N LYS A 41 35.12 1.40 23.00
CA LYS A 41 35.76 1.44 21.69
C LYS A 41 35.83 0.05 21.05
N GLY A 42 35.38 -0.04 19.79
CA GLY A 42 35.34 -1.29 19.03
C GLY A 42 34.19 -2.24 19.40
N GLN A 43 33.28 -1.84 20.28
CA GLN A 43 32.08 -2.61 20.63
C GLN A 43 31.09 -2.63 19.47
N LEU A 44 30.44 -3.78 19.24
CA LEU A 44 29.27 -3.87 18.37
C LEU A 44 28.01 -3.72 19.23
N VAL A 45 27.17 -2.76 18.87
CA VAL A 45 25.84 -2.51 19.45
C VAL A 45 24.79 -3.00 18.45
N ILE A 46 24.06 -4.03 18.79
CA ILE A 46 22.95 -4.56 17.97
C ILE A 46 21.66 -3.95 18.51
N VAL A 47 20.92 -3.21 17.67
CA VAL A 47 19.58 -2.71 17.99
C VAL A 47 18.57 -3.55 17.22
N ASP A 48 17.91 -4.47 17.91
CA ASP A 48 16.88 -5.34 17.34
C ASP A 48 15.51 -4.69 17.43
N GLU A 49 14.57 -5.07 16.53
CA GLU A 49 13.26 -4.42 16.34
C GLU A 49 13.41 -2.89 16.18
N ALA A 50 14.40 -2.45 15.40
CA ALA A 50 14.75 -1.04 15.23
C ALA A 50 13.60 -0.19 14.63
N SER A 51 12.64 -0.80 13.91
CA SER A 51 11.41 -0.17 13.42
C SER A 51 10.52 0.38 14.54
N LEU A 52 10.52 -0.26 15.71
CA LEU A 52 9.78 0.17 16.90
C LEU A 52 10.53 1.20 17.75
N ALA A 53 11.80 1.48 17.45
CA ALA A 53 12.58 2.47 18.17
C ALA A 53 12.28 3.88 17.65
N GLY A 54 11.94 4.82 18.55
CA GLY A 54 11.74 6.21 18.17
C GLY A 54 13.01 6.87 17.63
N THR A 55 12.86 7.81 16.71
CA THR A 55 13.95 8.53 16.05
C THR A 55 14.95 9.13 17.05
N PHE A 56 14.46 9.81 18.09
CA PHE A 56 15.33 10.39 19.13
C PHE A 56 16.12 9.35 19.91
N SER A 57 15.56 8.17 20.15
CA SER A 57 16.27 7.08 20.82
C SER A 57 17.38 6.51 19.95
N LEU A 58 17.10 6.32 18.64
CA LEU A 58 18.12 5.86 17.68
C LEU A 58 19.23 6.89 17.50
N ASP A 59 18.87 8.17 17.35
CA ASP A 59 19.85 9.27 17.24
C ASP A 59 20.79 9.29 18.44
N ARG A 60 20.23 9.22 19.64
CA ARG A 60 21.01 9.24 20.87
C ARG A 60 21.94 8.03 21.00
N ILE A 61 21.45 6.82 20.68
CA ILE A 61 22.28 5.60 20.69
C ILE A 61 23.42 5.70 19.69
N THR A 62 23.14 6.16 18.47
CA THR A 62 24.16 6.27 17.42
C THR A 62 25.18 7.34 17.74
N THR A 63 24.78 8.46 18.34
CA THR A 63 25.69 9.52 18.81
C THR A 63 26.63 8.99 19.90
N LEU A 64 26.08 8.36 20.95
CA LEU A 64 26.89 7.77 22.03
C LEU A 64 27.83 6.66 21.54
N ALA A 65 27.38 5.88 20.56
CA ALA A 65 28.22 4.86 19.94
C ALA A 65 29.38 5.47 19.13
N ALA A 66 29.09 6.53 18.36
CA ALA A 66 30.10 7.25 17.59
C ALA A 66 31.15 7.89 18.51
N GLU A 67 30.75 8.57 19.58
CA GLU A 67 31.64 9.17 20.59
C GLU A 67 32.52 8.13 21.25
N ALA A 68 31.99 6.94 21.53
CA ALA A 68 32.77 5.84 22.12
C ALA A 68 33.64 5.08 21.10
N GLY A 69 33.49 5.32 19.79
CA GLY A 69 34.14 4.54 18.74
C GLY A 69 33.60 3.10 18.65
N ALA A 70 32.31 2.91 18.95
CA ALA A 70 31.55 1.68 18.78
C ALA A 70 30.85 1.65 17.41
N LYS A 71 30.45 0.45 16.95
CA LYS A 71 29.68 0.25 15.71
C LYS A 71 28.24 -0.13 16.04
N VAL A 72 27.27 0.50 15.36
CA VAL A 72 25.84 0.16 15.50
C VAL A 72 25.40 -0.69 14.31
N LEU A 73 24.65 -1.75 14.61
CA LEU A 73 23.92 -2.58 13.67
C LEU A 73 22.44 -2.47 14.01
N LEU A 74 21.65 -1.88 13.11
CA LEU A 74 20.19 -1.84 13.21
C LEU A 74 19.60 -3.06 12.52
N VAL A 75 18.73 -3.79 13.22
CA VAL A 75 18.00 -4.96 12.73
C VAL A 75 16.52 -4.72 12.94
N GLY A 76 15.69 -4.96 11.94
CA GLY A 76 14.25 -4.75 12.06
C GLY A 76 13.51 -5.00 10.75
N ASP A 77 12.21 -4.90 10.79
CA ASP A 77 11.34 -5.00 9.63
C ASP A 77 10.55 -3.69 9.46
N HIS A 78 10.95 -2.89 8.46
CA HIS A 78 10.34 -1.60 8.17
C HIS A 78 8.89 -1.69 7.64
N ALA A 79 8.47 -2.89 7.20
CA ALA A 79 7.09 -3.16 6.77
C ALA A 79 6.16 -3.58 7.92
N GLN A 80 6.69 -3.80 9.13
CA GLN A 80 5.89 -3.99 10.34
C GLN A 80 5.52 -2.64 10.96
N LEU A 81 4.81 -2.70 12.08
CA LEU A 81 4.40 -1.50 12.82
C LEU A 81 5.61 -0.65 13.24
N GLN A 82 5.44 0.65 13.13
CA GLN A 82 6.46 1.63 13.52
C GLN A 82 6.28 2.08 14.97
N SER A 83 7.24 2.87 15.46
CA SER A 83 7.20 3.46 16.79
C SER A 83 5.97 4.35 16.95
N VAL A 84 5.31 4.26 18.10
CA VAL A 84 4.20 5.16 18.52
C VAL A 84 4.69 6.60 18.78
N THR A 85 5.97 6.77 19.09
CA THR A 85 6.63 8.09 19.16
C THR A 85 7.20 8.45 17.81
N ALA A 86 7.70 9.69 17.61
CA ALA A 86 8.30 10.12 16.35
C ALA A 86 9.19 9.00 15.75
N GLY A 87 8.65 8.32 14.75
CA GLY A 87 9.22 7.11 14.13
C GLY A 87 9.82 7.39 12.76
N GLY A 88 10.04 6.32 11.99
CA GLY A 88 10.44 6.40 10.58
C GLY A 88 11.95 6.46 10.32
N ALA A 89 12.81 6.71 11.33
CA ALA A 89 14.25 6.79 11.08
C ALA A 89 14.83 5.48 10.51
N PHE A 90 14.40 4.32 10.99
CA PHE A 90 14.85 3.04 10.45
C PHE A 90 14.36 2.83 9.02
N SER A 91 13.10 3.11 8.74
CA SER A 91 12.50 3.04 7.40
C SER A 91 13.23 3.98 6.44
N LEU A 92 13.45 5.24 6.83
CA LEU A 92 14.21 6.22 6.06
C LEU A 92 15.61 5.71 5.70
N LEU A 93 16.35 5.18 6.67
CA LEU A 93 17.69 4.64 6.42
C LEU A 93 17.70 3.44 5.47
N VAL A 94 16.65 2.58 5.52
CA VAL A 94 16.50 1.46 4.59
C VAL A 94 16.21 1.95 3.18
N HIS A 95 15.34 2.97 3.03
CA HIS A 95 14.99 3.52 1.71
C HIS A 95 16.13 4.34 1.08
N ASP A 96 16.88 5.08 1.88
CA ASP A 96 18.01 5.89 1.38
C ASP A 96 19.25 5.04 1.02
N ARG A 97 19.31 3.82 1.55
CA ARG A 97 20.44 2.91 1.31
C ARG A 97 20.05 1.77 0.37
N TYR A 98 20.42 1.89 -0.91
CA TYR A 98 20.23 0.84 -1.93
C TYR A 98 21.02 -0.47 -1.64
N ASP A 99 21.96 -0.45 -0.67
CA ASP A 99 22.83 -1.58 -0.28
C ASP A 99 22.45 -2.19 1.09
N ALA A 100 21.29 -1.82 1.67
CA ALA A 100 20.83 -2.39 2.92
C ALA A 100 20.55 -3.90 2.75
N PRO A 101 21.23 -4.81 3.49
CA PRO A 101 21.01 -6.24 3.34
C PRO A 101 19.64 -6.63 3.85
N GLU A 102 18.94 -7.46 3.08
CA GLU A 102 17.62 -7.99 3.41
C GLU A 102 17.70 -9.51 3.69
N LEU A 103 17.05 -9.94 4.78
CA LEU A 103 16.86 -11.36 5.09
C LEU A 103 15.59 -11.85 4.39
N VAL A 104 15.76 -12.74 3.41
CA VAL A 104 14.66 -13.28 2.60
C VAL A 104 14.15 -14.64 3.08
N ASP A 105 14.91 -15.34 3.93
CA ASP A 105 14.52 -16.63 4.45
C ASP A 105 13.56 -16.50 5.63
N VAL A 106 12.33 -16.99 5.45
CA VAL A 106 11.29 -16.97 6.48
C VAL A 106 11.19 -18.35 7.13
N HIS A 107 11.46 -18.41 8.44
CA HIS A 107 11.51 -19.67 9.20
C HIS A 107 10.26 -19.96 10.03
N ARG A 108 9.38 -18.97 10.26
CA ARG A 108 8.23 -19.08 11.16
C ARG A 108 7.20 -20.11 10.70
N PHE A 109 6.87 -20.14 9.40
CA PHE A 109 5.75 -20.91 8.89
C PHE A 109 6.10 -22.37 8.63
N VAL A 110 5.18 -23.26 8.98
CA VAL A 110 5.22 -24.69 8.62
C VAL A 110 4.94 -24.85 7.13
N ASN A 111 3.97 -24.10 6.60
CA ASN A 111 3.57 -24.16 5.20
C ASN A 111 4.58 -23.46 4.29
N VAL A 112 5.12 -24.16 3.31
CA VAL A 112 6.13 -23.62 2.38
C VAL A 112 5.57 -22.47 1.54
N TRP A 113 4.31 -22.59 1.07
CA TRP A 113 3.68 -21.53 0.28
C TRP A 113 3.54 -20.21 1.06
N GLU A 114 3.27 -20.29 2.36
CA GLU A 114 3.04 -19.14 3.21
C GLU A 114 4.33 -18.33 3.46
N LYS A 115 5.51 -18.98 3.40
CA LYS A 115 6.79 -18.30 3.45
C LYS A 115 6.93 -17.27 2.32
N THR A 116 6.62 -17.68 1.09
CA THR A 116 6.68 -16.80 -0.08
C THR A 116 5.54 -15.78 -0.06
N ALA A 117 4.33 -16.20 0.31
CA ALA A 117 3.16 -15.33 0.38
C ALA A 117 3.34 -14.22 1.44
N SER A 118 3.96 -14.53 2.59
CA SER A 118 4.22 -13.52 3.63
C SER A 118 5.18 -12.41 3.17
N LEU A 119 6.17 -12.75 2.33
CA LEU A 119 7.03 -11.74 1.71
C LEU A 119 6.26 -10.85 0.72
N ALA A 120 5.37 -11.44 -0.09
CA ALA A 120 4.51 -10.67 -0.98
C ALA A 120 3.54 -9.75 -0.19
N LEU A 121 2.99 -10.26 0.93
CA LEU A 121 2.16 -9.48 1.84
C LEU A 121 2.94 -8.31 2.47
N ARG A 122 4.17 -8.54 2.89
CA ARG A 122 5.11 -7.53 3.41
C ARG A 122 5.29 -6.35 2.44
N HIS A 123 5.39 -6.64 1.15
CA HIS A 123 5.56 -5.63 0.11
C HIS A 123 4.23 -5.05 -0.43
N GLY A 124 3.08 -5.39 0.16
CA GLY A 124 1.77 -4.91 -0.27
C GLY A 124 1.34 -5.40 -1.65
N ARG A 125 1.86 -6.54 -2.11
CA ARG A 125 1.51 -7.11 -3.41
C ARG A 125 0.10 -7.68 -3.37
N THR A 126 -0.78 -7.13 -4.16
CA THR A 126 -2.22 -7.46 -4.14
C THR A 126 -2.55 -8.83 -4.72
N ASP A 127 -1.67 -9.40 -5.55
CA ASP A 127 -1.80 -10.76 -6.09
C ASP A 127 -1.74 -11.84 -5.00
N VAL A 128 -1.17 -11.53 -3.83
CA VAL A 128 -1.09 -12.43 -2.69
C VAL A 128 -2.46 -12.76 -2.10
N ILE A 129 -3.45 -11.90 -2.24
CA ILE A 129 -4.82 -12.12 -1.76
C ILE A 129 -5.39 -13.41 -2.38
N ASP A 130 -5.19 -13.58 -3.70
CA ASP A 130 -5.65 -14.76 -4.42
C ASP A 130 -4.93 -16.03 -3.94
N THR A 131 -3.66 -15.92 -3.54
CA THR A 131 -2.90 -17.05 -2.94
C THR A 131 -3.49 -17.47 -1.59
N TYR A 132 -3.73 -16.52 -0.67
CA TYR A 132 -4.37 -16.82 0.61
C TYR A 132 -5.80 -17.35 0.44
N ALA A 133 -6.58 -16.77 -0.48
CA ALA A 133 -7.93 -17.25 -0.80
C ALA A 133 -7.95 -18.67 -1.36
N HIS A 134 -7.01 -19.01 -2.26
CA HIS A 134 -6.86 -20.37 -2.80
C HIS A 134 -6.60 -21.42 -1.71
N HIS A 135 -5.87 -21.03 -0.67
CA HIS A 135 -5.58 -21.91 0.49
C HIS A 135 -6.66 -21.85 1.58
N GLY A 136 -7.82 -21.20 1.33
CA GLY A 136 -8.90 -21.08 2.30
C GLY A 136 -8.57 -20.19 3.50
N ARG A 137 -7.64 -19.26 3.35
CA ARG A 137 -7.19 -18.36 4.42
C ARG A 137 -7.87 -16.98 4.39
N VAL A 138 -8.84 -16.78 3.52
CA VAL A 138 -9.65 -15.56 3.44
C VAL A 138 -11.12 -15.96 3.45
N VAL A 139 -11.87 -15.46 4.42
CA VAL A 139 -13.31 -15.64 4.57
C VAL A 139 -13.95 -14.24 4.59
N GLY A 140 -14.99 -14.01 3.81
CA GLY A 140 -15.67 -12.71 3.74
C GLY A 140 -17.14 -12.85 4.04
N GLY A 141 -17.71 -11.85 4.70
CA GLY A 141 -19.12 -11.78 5.07
C GLY A 141 -19.45 -10.53 5.85
N GLU A 142 -20.66 -10.44 6.38
CA GLU A 142 -21.05 -9.35 7.26
C GLU A 142 -20.24 -9.36 8.57
N THR A 143 -20.07 -8.20 9.19
CA THR A 143 -19.24 -8.02 10.39
C THR A 143 -19.56 -9.03 11.48
N GLU A 144 -20.84 -9.20 11.82
CA GLU A 144 -21.27 -10.12 12.88
C GLU A 144 -20.97 -11.59 12.53
N GLU A 145 -21.16 -11.99 11.26
CA GLU A 145 -20.80 -13.33 10.81
C GLU A 145 -19.30 -13.58 10.89
N MET A 146 -18.47 -12.59 10.54
CA MET A 146 -17.03 -12.71 10.59
C MET A 146 -16.49 -12.77 12.03
N ILE A 147 -17.08 -12.00 12.94
CA ILE A 147 -16.80 -12.09 14.38
C ILE A 147 -17.14 -13.50 14.90
N ASP A 148 -18.32 -14.03 14.54
CA ASP A 148 -18.77 -15.35 14.97
C ASP A 148 -17.87 -16.47 14.41
N ALA A 149 -17.48 -16.38 13.14
CA ALA A 149 -16.64 -17.36 12.49
C ALA A 149 -15.22 -17.39 13.08
N ALA A 150 -14.60 -16.19 13.24
CA ALA A 150 -13.27 -16.07 13.84
C ALA A 150 -13.26 -16.57 15.30
N TYR A 151 -14.29 -16.21 16.06
CA TYR A 151 -14.46 -16.65 17.44
C TYR A 151 -14.63 -18.17 17.53
N THR A 152 -15.45 -18.77 16.67
CA THR A 152 -15.70 -20.22 16.64
C THR A 152 -14.42 -20.99 16.32
N ALA A 153 -13.64 -20.51 15.36
CA ALA A 153 -12.35 -21.10 15.00
C ALA A 153 -11.36 -21.04 16.17
N TRP A 154 -11.23 -19.88 16.81
CA TRP A 154 -10.41 -19.69 18.00
C TRP A 154 -10.84 -20.59 19.17
N ARG A 155 -12.14 -20.70 19.41
CA ARG A 155 -12.69 -21.58 20.46
C ARG A 155 -12.39 -23.04 20.21
N THR A 156 -12.49 -23.48 18.94
CA THR A 156 -12.15 -24.86 18.54
C THR A 156 -10.70 -25.18 18.88
N ASP A 157 -9.77 -24.29 18.53
CA ASP A 157 -8.36 -24.44 18.88
C ASP A 157 -8.12 -24.44 20.40
N THR A 158 -8.79 -23.55 21.13
CA THR A 158 -8.68 -23.47 22.58
C THR A 158 -9.12 -24.78 23.25
N LEU A 159 -10.23 -25.37 22.80
CA LEU A 159 -10.70 -26.68 23.26
C LEU A 159 -9.73 -27.82 22.91
N ALA A 160 -9.10 -27.74 21.74
CA ALA A 160 -8.05 -28.65 21.30
C ALA A 160 -6.68 -28.40 21.97
N ARG A 161 -6.57 -27.41 22.86
CA ARG A 161 -5.33 -26.98 23.54
C ARG A 161 -4.23 -26.51 22.58
N ARG A 162 -4.60 -25.99 21.43
CA ARG A 162 -3.68 -25.33 20.50
C ARG A 162 -3.48 -23.89 20.93
N ALA A 163 -2.28 -23.36 20.76
CA ALA A 163 -1.99 -21.96 21.02
C ALA A 163 -2.56 -21.10 19.90
N SER A 164 -3.59 -20.32 20.19
CA SER A 164 -4.23 -19.46 19.21
C SER A 164 -4.46 -18.05 19.74
N VAL A 165 -4.68 -17.08 18.83
CA VAL A 165 -4.95 -15.69 19.15
C VAL A 165 -5.97 -15.10 18.19
N LEU A 166 -6.91 -14.31 18.74
CA LEU A 166 -7.78 -13.42 17.96
C LEU A 166 -7.08 -12.06 17.83
N VAL A 167 -6.98 -11.55 16.61
CA VAL A 167 -6.34 -10.25 16.34
C VAL A 167 -7.33 -9.34 15.62
N THR A 168 -7.48 -8.11 16.11
CA THR A 168 -8.30 -7.07 15.50
C THR A 168 -7.61 -5.71 15.66
N ASP A 169 -8.07 -4.70 14.96
CA ASP A 169 -7.43 -3.37 15.01
C ASP A 169 -8.05 -2.44 16.06
N SER A 170 -9.32 -2.65 16.44
CA SER A 170 -10.02 -1.78 17.39
C SER A 170 -10.02 -2.34 18.82
N ASN A 171 -9.83 -1.45 19.81
CA ASN A 171 -9.95 -1.81 21.24
C ASN A 171 -11.38 -2.23 21.61
N GLU A 172 -12.40 -1.68 20.94
CA GLU A 172 -13.81 -2.05 21.16
C GLU A 172 -14.05 -3.51 20.76
N SER A 173 -13.58 -3.91 19.58
CA SER A 173 -13.67 -5.31 19.12
C SER A 173 -12.87 -6.26 20.03
N VAL A 174 -11.71 -5.83 20.54
CA VAL A 174 -10.93 -6.60 21.54
C VAL A 174 -11.75 -6.83 22.81
N GLN A 175 -12.41 -5.80 23.34
CA GLN A 175 -13.23 -5.90 24.55
C GLN A 175 -14.44 -6.80 24.33
N ALA A 176 -15.16 -6.64 23.21
CA ALA A 176 -16.32 -7.47 22.86
C ALA A 176 -15.95 -8.95 22.78
N LEU A 177 -14.86 -9.27 22.05
CA LEU A 177 -14.36 -10.64 21.91
C LEU A 177 -13.88 -11.24 23.25
N ASN A 178 -13.16 -10.46 24.05
CA ASN A 178 -12.70 -10.89 25.37
C ASN A 178 -13.88 -11.15 26.32
N SER A 179 -14.91 -10.29 26.31
CA SER A 179 -16.14 -10.50 27.10
C SER A 179 -16.85 -11.79 26.71
N ARG A 180 -17.03 -12.00 25.40
CA ARG A 180 -17.66 -13.21 24.86
C ARG A 180 -16.88 -14.46 25.19
N ALA A 181 -15.57 -14.44 24.95
CA ALA A 181 -14.70 -15.59 25.24
C ALA A 181 -14.78 -15.99 26.72
N ARG A 182 -14.72 -15.00 27.62
CA ARG A 182 -14.80 -15.23 29.05
C ARG A 182 -16.16 -15.79 29.47
N ALA A 183 -17.26 -15.22 28.94
CA ALA A 183 -18.61 -15.70 29.26
C ALA A 183 -18.78 -17.20 28.91
N ASP A 184 -18.33 -17.61 27.72
CA ASP A 184 -18.40 -18.99 27.29
C ASP A 184 -17.50 -19.92 28.12
N LEU A 185 -16.29 -19.47 28.48
CA LEU A 185 -15.37 -20.25 29.31
C LEU A 185 -15.85 -20.39 30.77
N ILE A 186 -16.68 -19.46 31.25
CA ILE A 186 -17.39 -19.59 32.55
C ILE A 186 -18.50 -20.64 32.40
N LEU A 187 -19.27 -20.61 31.33
CA LEU A 187 -20.37 -21.54 31.08
C LEU A 187 -19.90 -22.98 30.93
N ASP A 188 -18.76 -23.21 30.28
CA ASP A 188 -18.17 -24.56 30.13
C ASP A 188 -17.34 -25.01 31.35
N GLY A 189 -17.19 -24.16 32.37
CA GLY A 189 -16.48 -24.45 33.63
C GLY A 189 -14.96 -24.37 33.53
N THR A 190 -14.39 -23.90 32.43
CA THR A 190 -12.94 -23.66 32.28
C THR A 190 -12.50 -22.49 33.17
N VAL A 191 -13.34 -21.46 33.28
CA VAL A 191 -13.14 -20.30 34.16
C VAL A 191 -14.06 -20.41 35.39
N ASN A 192 -13.47 -20.32 36.57
CA ASN A 192 -14.20 -20.38 37.83
C ASN A 192 -14.45 -18.97 38.40
N ALA A 193 -15.58 -18.40 38.06
CA ALA A 193 -15.97 -17.03 38.44
C ALA A 193 -16.42 -16.84 39.89
N ARG A 194 -16.14 -17.77 40.83
CA ARG A 194 -16.52 -17.63 42.25
C ARG A 194 -15.83 -16.48 42.94
N ARG A 195 -14.60 -16.17 42.53
CA ARG A 195 -13.81 -15.00 42.95
C ARG A 195 -13.24 -14.31 41.75
N GLU A 196 -13.45 -13.01 41.70
CA GLU A 196 -13.05 -12.20 40.55
C GLU A 196 -12.27 -10.98 41.03
N VAL A 197 -11.34 -10.51 40.21
CA VAL A 197 -10.58 -9.28 40.38
C VAL A 197 -10.86 -8.38 39.19
N GLU A 198 -11.11 -7.09 39.45
CA GLU A 198 -11.27 -6.09 38.41
C GLU A 198 -9.91 -5.80 37.73
N LEU A 199 -9.93 -5.68 36.42
CA LEU A 199 -8.78 -5.40 35.56
C LEU A 199 -8.78 -3.94 35.10
N HIS A 200 -7.70 -3.52 34.46
CA HIS A 200 -7.49 -2.16 34.00
C HIS A 200 -8.61 -1.61 33.08
N ASP A 201 -9.16 -2.45 32.19
CA ASP A 201 -10.20 -2.09 31.23
C ASP A 201 -11.64 -2.18 31.81
N GLY A 202 -11.77 -2.38 33.13
CA GLY A 202 -13.04 -2.57 33.84
C GLY A 202 -13.61 -3.99 33.69
N MET A 203 -12.96 -4.87 32.97
CA MET A 203 -13.30 -6.29 32.92
C MET A 203 -12.84 -7.01 34.17
N ARG A 204 -13.21 -8.28 34.31
CA ARG A 204 -12.84 -9.08 35.49
C ARG A 204 -12.05 -10.31 35.07
N ALA A 205 -11.19 -10.78 35.97
CA ALA A 205 -10.48 -12.05 35.80
C ALA A 205 -10.72 -12.97 37.02
N ALA A 206 -10.75 -14.28 36.74
CA ALA A 206 -10.92 -15.34 37.69
C ALA A 206 -9.95 -16.50 37.39
N VAL A 207 -9.98 -17.54 38.24
CA VAL A 207 -9.18 -18.75 38.00
C VAL A 207 -9.57 -19.39 36.68
N GLY A 208 -8.59 -19.65 35.82
CA GLY A 208 -8.75 -20.19 34.46
C GLY A 208 -8.64 -19.11 33.36
N ASP A 209 -8.89 -17.84 33.68
CA ASP A 209 -8.77 -16.76 32.69
C ASP A 209 -7.34 -16.62 32.14
N THR A 210 -7.25 -16.25 30.87
CA THR A 210 -6.00 -15.81 30.26
C THR A 210 -5.95 -14.28 30.30
N VAL A 211 -4.86 -13.73 30.88
CA VAL A 211 -4.62 -12.30 31.02
C VAL A 211 -3.32 -11.90 30.33
N ILE A 212 -3.22 -10.63 29.94
CA ILE A 212 -2.04 -10.02 29.34
C ILE A 212 -1.56 -8.84 30.19
N THR A 213 -0.26 -8.74 30.41
CA THR A 213 0.36 -7.68 31.20
C THR A 213 0.65 -6.46 30.34
N ARG A 214 0.46 -5.24 30.93
CA ARG A 214 0.64 -3.94 30.26
C ARG A 214 1.89 -3.18 30.71
N ARG A 215 2.53 -3.64 31.76
CA ARG A 215 3.67 -2.94 32.36
C ARG A 215 4.79 -3.90 32.71
N ASN A 216 6.02 -3.47 32.47
CA ASN A 216 7.21 -4.15 32.91
C ASN A 216 7.39 -4.00 34.44
N ASP A 217 7.52 -5.10 35.20
CA ASP A 217 7.90 -5.05 36.61
C ASP A 217 8.91 -6.16 36.95
N ARG A 218 10.16 -5.78 37.14
CA ARG A 218 11.26 -6.70 37.48
C ARG A 218 11.20 -7.25 38.90
N ARG A 219 10.37 -6.66 39.74
CA ARG A 219 10.15 -7.15 41.13
C ARG A 219 9.23 -8.36 41.12
N LEU A 220 8.34 -8.46 40.15
CA LEU A 220 7.42 -9.58 39.97
C LEU A 220 8.13 -10.72 39.22
N ARG A 221 8.69 -11.68 39.98
CA ARG A 221 9.51 -12.76 39.42
C ARG A 221 8.71 -14.06 39.25
N ALA A 222 8.91 -14.68 38.08
CA ALA A 222 8.43 -16.03 37.75
C ALA A 222 9.63 -16.94 37.50
N GLY A 223 10.20 -17.50 38.56
CA GLY A 223 11.44 -18.27 38.49
C GLY A 223 12.64 -17.39 38.12
N ARG A 224 13.33 -17.72 37.02
CA ARG A 224 14.46 -16.91 36.49
C ARG A 224 14.00 -15.71 35.65
N SER A 225 12.71 -15.65 35.30
CA SER A 225 12.11 -14.58 34.51
C SER A 225 11.37 -13.60 35.41
N TRP A 226 10.79 -12.55 34.80
CA TRP A 226 9.99 -11.52 35.47
C TRP A 226 8.83 -11.08 34.55
N VAL A 227 7.87 -10.32 35.07
CA VAL A 227 6.68 -9.88 34.36
C VAL A 227 7.00 -8.74 33.40
N ARG A 228 6.73 -8.95 32.09
CA ARG A 228 6.95 -7.99 31.02
C ARG A 228 5.63 -7.55 30.39
N ASN A 229 5.64 -6.37 29.81
CA ASN A 229 4.54 -5.90 28.98
C ASN A 229 4.35 -6.86 27.78
N GLY A 230 3.10 -7.29 27.53
CA GLY A 230 2.74 -8.23 26.47
C GLY A 230 2.87 -9.71 26.84
N ASP A 231 3.36 -10.05 28.04
CA ASP A 231 3.37 -11.45 28.49
C ASP A 231 1.94 -11.95 28.73
N ARG A 232 1.62 -13.16 28.20
CA ARG A 232 0.33 -13.83 28.42
C ARG A 232 0.43 -14.84 29.57
N TRP A 233 -0.57 -14.81 30.44
CA TRP A 233 -0.61 -15.60 31.66
C TRP A 233 -1.98 -16.24 31.86
N THR A 234 -2.01 -17.43 32.48
CA THR A 234 -3.23 -18.05 32.98
C THR A 234 -3.33 -17.80 34.47
N VAL A 235 -4.48 -17.34 34.95
CA VAL A 235 -4.79 -17.16 36.38
C VAL A 235 -4.96 -18.53 36.99
N THR A 236 -4.12 -18.89 37.97
CA THR A 236 -4.19 -20.18 38.67
C THR A 236 -4.83 -20.06 40.04
N GLU A 237 -4.83 -18.87 40.63
CA GLU A 237 -5.43 -18.61 41.96
C GLU A 237 -5.82 -17.14 42.08
N VAL A 238 -6.94 -16.87 42.73
CA VAL A 238 -7.36 -15.54 43.21
C VAL A 238 -7.28 -15.55 44.71
N ARG A 239 -6.41 -14.74 45.30
CA ARG A 239 -6.16 -14.69 46.75
C ARG A 239 -7.18 -13.81 47.49
N ASP A 240 -7.23 -13.93 48.81
CA ASP A 240 -8.18 -13.18 49.65
C ASP A 240 -7.91 -11.66 49.64
N ASP A 241 -6.65 -11.25 49.41
CA ASP A 241 -6.21 -9.87 49.27
C ASP A 241 -6.40 -9.27 47.86
N GLY A 242 -7.02 -10.03 46.95
CA GLY A 242 -7.20 -9.64 45.57
C GLY A 242 -5.96 -9.85 44.68
N ALA A 243 -4.86 -10.36 45.20
CA ALA A 243 -3.69 -10.70 44.41
C ALA A 243 -3.97 -11.92 43.52
N LEU A 244 -3.35 -11.95 42.35
CA LEU A 244 -3.47 -13.05 41.38
C LEU A 244 -2.18 -13.87 41.34
N THR A 245 -2.31 -15.20 41.43
CA THR A 245 -1.22 -16.12 41.08
C THR A 245 -1.33 -16.47 39.59
N LEU A 246 -0.30 -16.12 38.82
CA LEU A 246 -0.25 -16.25 37.37
C LEU A 246 0.80 -17.27 36.95
N ARG A 247 0.50 -18.06 35.92
CA ARG A 247 1.43 -18.97 35.25
C ARG A 247 1.46 -18.63 33.76
N ARG A 248 2.59 -18.78 33.09
CA ARG A 248 2.69 -18.52 31.64
C ARG A 248 1.64 -19.29 30.87
N ALA A 249 0.90 -18.60 29.98
CA ALA A 249 -0.15 -19.20 29.17
C ALA A 249 0.41 -20.34 28.29
N GLY A 250 -0.39 -21.38 28.08
CA GLY A 250 0.01 -22.58 27.32
C GLY A 250 0.91 -23.56 28.08
N ARG A 251 1.28 -23.30 29.35
CA ARG A 251 2.09 -24.20 30.16
C ARG A 251 1.27 -24.77 31.33
N THR A 252 1.22 -26.08 31.43
CA THR A 252 0.58 -26.76 32.58
C THR A 252 1.49 -26.79 33.80
N TRP A 253 2.81 -26.73 33.62
CA TRP A 253 3.84 -26.75 34.67
C TRP A 253 4.81 -25.60 34.49
N GLY A 254 5.39 -25.10 35.59
CA GLY A 254 6.41 -24.07 35.57
C GLY A 254 6.26 -23.06 36.70
N ALA A 255 7.18 -22.09 36.72
CA ALA A 255 7.20 -21.03 37.72
C ALA A 255 5.94 -20.15 37.61
N SER A 256 5.35 -19.83 38.75
CA SER A 256 4.27 -18.87 38.89
C SER A 256 4.79 -17.54 39.47
N VAL A 257 4.03 -16.48 39.30
CA VAL A 257 4.25 -15.18 39.90
C VAL A 257 2.99 -14.75 40.64
N VAL A 258 3.17 -14.11 41.77
CA VAL A 258 2.08 -13.44 42.50
C VAL A 258 2.08 -11.97 42.11
N VAL A 259 0.96 -11.51 41.57
CA VAL A 259 0.76 -10.13 41.10
C VAL A 259 -0.16 -9.44 42.10
N PRO A 260 0.24 -8.32 42.72
CA PRO A 260 -0.61 -7.58 43.66
C PRO A 260 -1.92 -7.09 43.02
N ALA A 261 -2.97 -6.94 43.80
CA ALA A 261 -4.28 -6.45 43.34
C ALA A 261 -4.20 -5.10 42.64
N GLU A 262 -3.39 -4.18 43.14
CA GLU A 262 -3.14 -2.87 42.53
C GLU A 262 -2.53 -3.00 41.11
N TYR A 263 -1.55 -3.88 40.96
CA TYR A 263 -0.98 -4.15 39.62
C TYR A 263 -2.03 -4.79 38.71
N ALA A 264 -2.87 -5.68 39.20
CA ALA A 264 -3.93 -6.33 38.41
C ALA A 264 -4.94 -5.29 37.89
N ALA A 265 -5.41 -4.39 38.79
CA ALA A 265 -6.36 -3.34 38.42
C ALA A 265 -5.79 -2.26 37.49
N GLU A 266 -4.48 -2.02 37.50
CA GLU A 266 -3.89 -0.97 36.66
C GLU A 266 -3.21 -1.49 35.40
N HIS A 267 -2.78 -2.76 35.38
CA HIS A 267 -1.84 -3.25 34.36
C HIS A 267 -2.14 -4.65 33.82
N LEU A 268 -3.32 -5.20 34.03
CA LEU A 268 -3.77 -6.44 33.40
C LEU A 268 -5.02 -6.19 32.56
N ASP A 269 -5.07 -6.82 31.39
CA ASP A 269 -6.28 -6.97 30.57
C ASP A 269 -6.54 -8.46 30.32
N LEU A 270 -7.73 -8.84 29.85
CA LEU A 270 -7.95 -10.16 29.29
C LEU A 270 -7.12 -10.34 28.01
N GLY A 271 -6.67 -11.58 27.74
CA GLY A 271 -5.71 -11.88 26.70
C GLY A 271 -6.18 -12.94 25.68
N TYR A 272 -7.49 -13.07 25.43
CA TYR A 272 -8.04 -13.96 24.42
C TYR A 272 -7.97 -13.32 23.02
N ALA A 273 -8.37 -12.04 22.95
CA ALA A 273 -8.20 -11.18 21.78
C ALA A 273 -7.23 -10.05 22.11
N VAL A 274 -6.48 -9.60 21.11
CA VAL A 274 -5.48 -8.53 21.20
C VAL A 274 -5.50 -7.65 19.95
N THR A 275 -4.98 -6.42 20.07
CA THR A 275 -4.73 -5.58 18.90
C THR A 275 -3.49 -6.06 18.14
N SER A 276 -3.38 -5.68 16.86
CA SER A 276 -2.20 -5.97 16.02
C SER A 276 -0.90 -5.49 16.68
N TYR A 277 -0.90 -4.33 17.32
CA TYR A 277 0.24 -3.82 18.10
C TYR A 277 0.67 -4.77 19.23
N ARG A 278 -0.30 -5.32 19.97
CA ARG A 278 -0.01 -6.27 21.04
C ARG A 278 0.33 -7.67 20.53
N ALA A 279 -0.11 -8.00 19.32
CA ALA A 279 0.23 -9.25 18.67
C ALA A 279 1.70 -9.27 18.18
N GLN A 280 2.33 -8.11 18.00
CA GLN A 280 3.73 -8.04 17.59
C GLN A 280 4.64 -8.74 18.61
N GLY A 281 5.53 -9.60 18.14
CA GLY A 281 6.39 -10.46 18.98
C GLY A 281 5.72 -11.75 19.47
N ILE A 282 4.38 -11.92 19.37
CA ILE A 282 3.69 -13.18 19.69
C ILE A 282 3.94 -14.19 18.57
N THR A 283 4.13 -15.46 18.95
CA THR A 283 4.12 -16.61 18.05
C THR A 283 3.20 -17.67 18.61
N VAL A 284 2.22 -18.09 17.81
CA VAL A 284 1.19 -19.08 18.15
C VAL A 284 1.08 -20.14 17.05
N ASP A 285 0.23 -21.14 17.25
CA ASP A 285 -0.04 -22.12 16.20
C ASP A 285 -0.99 -21.53 15.16
N SER A 286 -2.05 -20.82 15.60
CA SER A 286 -3.05 -20.23 14.71
C SER A 286 -3.35 -18.76 15.07
N SER A 287 -3.45 -17.90 14.05
CA SER A 287 -3.89 -16.51 14.16
C SER A 287 -5.18 -16.29 13.38
N TYR A 288 -6.21 -15.78 14.05
CA TYR A 288 -7.52 -15.47 13.49
C TYR A 288 -7.69 -13.94 13.48
N VAL A 289 -7.68 -13.37 12.28
CA VAL A 289 -7.61 -11.92 12.08
C VAL A 289 -8.96 -11.39 11.63
N LEU A 290 -9.56 -10.50 12.41
CA LEU A 290 -10.72 -9.72 11.99
C LEU A 290 -10.23 -8.48 11.25
N ALA A 291 -10.50 -8.43 9.95
CA ALA A 291 -10.07 -7.35 9.07
C ALA A 291 -11.28 -6.59 8.52
N ASP A 292 -11.15 -5.28 8.41
CA ASP A 292 -12.10 -4.39 7.73
C ASP A 292 -11.34 -3.33 6.90
N ALA A 293 -12.06 -2.49 6.20
CA ALA A 293 -11.50 -1.47 5.31
C ALA A 293 -10.63 -0.41 6.04
N SER A 294 -10.78 -0.25 7.35
CA SER A 294 -10.00 0.72 8.14
C SER A 294 -8.58 0.23 8.48
N MET A 295 -8.33 -1.08 8.35
CA MET A 295 -7.05 -1.68 8.69
C MET A 295 -5.93 -1.22 7.76
N THR A 296 -4.73 -1.02 8.30
CA THR A 296 -3.56 -0.68 7.49
C THR A 296 -2.80 -1.93 7.03
N ARG A 297 -1.99 -1.78 6.00
CA ARG A 297 -1.13 -2.85 5.48
C ARG A 297 -0.23 -3.44 6.57
N GLU A 298 0.38 -2.58 7.39
CA GLU A 298 1.32 -2.97 8.43
C GLU A 298 0.62 -3.76 9.54
N THR A 299 -0.57 -3.31 9.98
CA THR A 299 -1.37 -4.01 10.98
C THR A 299 -1.84 -5.36 10.47
N PHE A 300 -2.29 -5.43 9.21
CA PHE A 300 -2.69 -6.68 8.57
C PHE A 300 -1.51 -7.65 8.40
N TYR A 301 -0.36 -7.17 7.91
CA TYR A 301 0.85 -7.98 7.79
C TYR A 301 1.30 -8.56 9.14
N VAL A 302 1.33 -7.74 10.19
CA VAL A 302 1.65 -8.21 11.54
C VAL A 302 0.67 -9.27 11.98
N ALA A 303 -0.64 -9.05 11.85
CA ALA A 303 -1.67 -9.98 12.28
C ALA A 303 -1.61 -11.34 11.53
N MET A 304 -1.45 -11.31 10.21
CA MET A 304 -1.37 -12.47 9.32
C MET A 304 -0.04 -13.24 9.39
N THR A 305 0.88 -12.82 10.26
CA THR A 305 2.18 -13.49 10.45
C THR A 305 2.41 -13.97 11.87
N ARG A 306 1.37 -14.11 12.69
CA ARG A 306 1.51 -14.59 14.08
C ARG A 306 1.47 -16.11 14.21
N GLY A 307 0.66 -16.78 13.38
CA GLY A 307 0.49 -18.24 13.36
C GLY A 307 1.64 -18.93 12.63
N ARG A 308 2.06 -20.08 13.18
CA ARG A 308 3.03 -20.97 12.52
C ARG A 308 2.36 -21.91 11.51
N GLU A 309 1.14 -22.37 11.83
CA GLU A 309 0.39 -23.36 11.07
C GLU A 309 -0.76 -22.73 10.30
N GLU A 310 -1.44 -21.74 10.92
CA GLU A 310 -2.60 -21.09 10.33
C GLU A 310 -2.64 -19.59 10.59
N ASN A 311 -2.88 -18.83 9.52
CA ASN A 311 -3.24 -17.42 9.59
C ASN A 311 -4.46 -17.22 8.70
N ILE A 312 -5.61 -16.85 9.29
CA ILE A 312 -6.89 -16.72 8.58
C ILE A 312 -7.44 -15.32 8.78
N ALA A 313 -7.75 -14.65 7.66
CA ALA A 313 -8.42 -13.35 7.65
C ALA A 313 -9.94 -13.56 7.52
N TYR A 314 -10.70 -13.06 8.46
CA TYR A 314 -12.14 -12.92 8.47
C TYR A 314 -12.45 -11.46 8.13
N VAL A 315 -12.97 -11.21 6.94
CA VAL A 315 -13.05 -9.87 6.35
C VAL A 315 -14.48 -9.36 6.36
N ALA A 316 -14.73 -8.30 7.10
CA ALA A 316 -16.01 -7.59 7.11
C ALA A 316 -16.17 -6.79 5.81
N VAL A 317 -17.28 -7.02 5.09
CA VAL A 317 -17.56 -6.38 3.78
C VAL A 317 -18.65 -5.30 3.87
N ASP A 318 -19.33 -5.18 5.00
CA ASP A 318 -20.43 -4.26 5.27
C ASP A 318 -20.00 -2.94 5.94
N LYS A 319 -18.73 -2.84 6.37
CA LYS A 319 -18.20 -1.60 6.92
C LYS A 319 -17.69 -0.69 5.81
N PRO A 320 -18.20 0.56 5.71
CA PRO A 320 -17.69 1.53 4.75
C PRO A 320 -16.22 1.87 5.05
N ASP A 321 -15.47 2.15 4.00
CA ASP A 321 -14.12 2.72 4.14
C ASP A 321 -14.24 4.15 4.70
N PRO A 322 -13.69 4.45 5.91
CA PRO A 322 -13.78 5.77 6.50
C PRO A 322 -13.02 6.86 5.73
N ALA A 323 -12.16 6.49 4.78
CA ALA A 323 -11.47 7.43 3.90
C ALA A 323 -12.35 7.93 2.73
N HIS A 324 -13.53 7.31 2.51
CA HIS A 324 -14.46 7.69 1.45
C HIS A 324 -15.76 8.23 2.04
N ASP A 325 -15.92 9.55 2.09
CA ASP A 325 -17.16 10.24 2.44
C ASP A 325 -18.21 10.11 1.30
N GLY A 326 -18.89 8.96 1.22
CA GLY A 326 -20.05 8.72 0.38
C GLY A 326 -19.79 7.86 -0.88
N PRO A 327 -20.83 7.18 -1.40
CA PRO A 327 -20.70 6.35 -2.58
C PRO A 327 -20.45 7.20 -3.82
N HIS A 328 -19.34 6.93 -4.52
CA HIS A 328 -19.12 7.50 -5.85
C HIS A 328 -19.96 6.76 -6.90
N PRO A 329 -20.48 7.46 -7.93
CA PRO A 329 -21.12 6.80 -9.06
C PRO A 329 -20.11 5.90 -9.78
N GLY A 330 -20.21 4.59 -9.53
CA GLY A 330 -19.29 3.57 -10.05
C GLY A 330 -18.66 2.69 -8.99
N ASP A 331 -18.88 2.97 -7.71
CA ASP A 331 -18.53 2.08 -6.61
C ASP A 331 -19.31 0.78 -6.77
N ASN A 332 -18.58 -0.32 -6.71
CA ASN A 332 -19.17 -1.65 -6.77
C ASN A 332 -20.06 -1.79 -5.51
N THR A 333 -21.35 -1.86 -5.67
CA THR A 333 -22.33 -1.96 -4.57
C THR A 333 -22.22 -3.27 -3.78
N GLU A 334 -21.37 -4.20 -4.23
CA GLU A 334 -21.07 -5.45 -3.54
C GLU A 334 -19.56 -5.48 -3.22
N ALA A 335 -19.18 -4.96 -2.04
CA ALA A 335 -17.85 -5.15 -1.52
C ALA A 335 -17.59 -6.65 -1.31
N THR A 336 -16.42 -7.11 -1.74
CA THR A 336 -15.97 -8.49 -1.53
C THR A 336 -14.76 -8.50 -0.59
N ALA A 337 -14.51 -9.62 0.09
CA ALA A 337 -13.29 -9.75 0.90
C ALA A 337 -12.01 -9.40 0.11
N ARG A 338 -11.99 -9.74 -1.18
CA ARG A 338 -10.88 -9.40 -2.07
C ARG A 338 -10.73 -7.89 -2.28
N SER A 339 -11.83 -7.16 -2.51
CA SER A 339 -11.79 -5.70 -2.70
C SER A 339 -11.41 -4.97 -1.41
N VAL A 340 -11.92 -5.40 -0.25
CA VAL A 340 -11.53 -4.85 1.04
C VAL A 340 -10.04 -5.07 1.31
N LEU A 341 -9.54 -6.30 1.16
CA LEU A 341 -8.11 -6.58 1.36
C LEU A 341 -7.22 -5.89 0.33
N PHE A 342 -7.70 -5.66 -0.89
CA PHE A 342 -7.00 -4.83 -1.86
C PHE A 342 -6.80 -3.40 -1.32
N GLY A 343 -7.85 -2.79 -0.78
CA GLY A 343 -7.78 -1.48 -0.12
C GLY A 343 -6.81 -1.49 1.06
N VAL A 344 -6.92 -2.47 1.95
CA VAL A 344 -6.03 -2.66 3.10
C VAL A 344 -4.55 -2.72 2.69
N LEU A 345 -4.21 -3.47 1.64
CA LEU A 345 -2.83 -3.57 1.16
C LEU A 345 -2.31 -2.30 0.49
N GLN A 346 -3.20 -1.44 0.00
CA GLN A 346 -2.84 -0.11 -0.51
C GLN A 346 -2.79 0.95 0.60
N HIS A 347 -3.47 0.72 1.73
CA HIS A 347 -3.51 1.64 2.85
C HIS A 347 -2.25 1.52 3.71
N VAL A 348 -1.29 2.39 3.47
CA VAL A 348 -0.05 2.50 4.24
C VAL A 348 -0.31 3.35 5.48
N GLY A 349 -0.24 2.73 6.67
CA GLY A 349 -0.46 3.41 7.94
C GLY A 349 0.82 3.98 8.57
N ALA A 350 1.97 3.79 7.94
CA ALA A 350 3.22 4.35 8.40
C ALA A 350 3.22 5.87 8.21
N GLU A 351 3.41 6.64 9.29
CA GLU A 351 3.66 8.07 9.18
C GLU A 351 4.98 8.30 8.41
N LEU A 352 4.88 9.03 7.31
CA LEU A 352 6.05 9.42 6.54
C LEU A 352 6.94 10.34 7.38
N SER A 353 8.24 10.17 7.32
CA SER A 353 9.18 11.16 7.84
C SER A 353 8.99 12.50 7.10
N ALA A 354 9.42 13.61 7.68
CA ALA A 354 9.35 14.91 7.02
C ALA A 354 10.04 14.89 5.64
N HIS A 355 11.13 14.15 5.50
CA HIS A 355 11.84 13.99 4.23
C HIS A 355 11.02 13.17 3.22
N GLU A 356 10.44 12.06 3.64
CA GLU A 356 9.56 11.24 2.79
C GLU A 356 8.30 12.01 2.39
N THR A 357 7.71 12.80 3.31
CA THR A 357 6.57 13.67 3.01
C THR A 357 6.94 14.71 1.95
N ILE A 358 8.07 15.40 2.11
CA ILE A 358 8.56 16.38 1.11
C ILE A 358 8.77 15.69 -0.24
N THR A 359 9.40 14.51 -0.24
CA THR A 359 9.66 13.75 -1.47
C THR A 359 8.35 13.28 -2.12
N ALA A 360 7.39 12.78 -1.34
CA ALA A 360 6.08 12.37 -1.84
C ALA A 360 5.29 13.55 -2.41
N GLU A 361 5.28 14.69 -1.71
CA GLU A 361 4.66 15.92 -2.21
C GLU A 361 5.34 16.41 -3.49
N GLN A 362 6.66 16.47 -3.53
CA GLN A 362 7.41 16.84 -4.74
C GLN A 362 7.10 15.92 -5.92
N ASN A 363 7.01 14.61 -5.68
CA ASN A 363 6.61 13.65 -6.69
C ASN A 363 5.17 13.87 -7.17
N THR A 364 4.26 14.18 -6.27
CA THR A 364 2.86 14.52 -6.60
C THR A 364 2.79 15.79 -7.44
N TRP A 365 3.44 16.86 -7.00
CA TRP A 365 3.48 18.13 -7.73
C TRP A 365 4.15 18.02 -9.11
N SER A 366 5.16 17.17 -9.25
CA SER A 366 5.85 16.91 -10.53
C SER A 366 5.20 15.82 -11.36
N SER A 367 4.13 15.17 -10.89
CA SER A 367 3.46 14.09 -11.63
C SER A 367 2.82 14.60 -12.92
N ILE A 368 2.78 13.74 -13.94
CA ILE A 368 2.08 14.05 -15.20
C ILE A 368 0.58 14.25 -14.96
N ALA A 369 -0.01 13.61 -13.94
CA ALA A 369 -1.40 13.85 -13.54
C ALA A 369 -1.62 15.33 -13.16
N GLN A 370 -0.81 15.86 -12.24
CA GLN A 370 -0.91 17.24 -11.78
C GLN A 370 -0.56 18.23 -12.88
N LEU A 371 0.57 18.04 -13.56
CA LEU A 371 1.03 18.93 -14.63
C LEU A 371 0.04 18.97 -15.81
N ALA A 372 -0.61 17.83 -16.13
CA ALA A 372 -1.64 17.77 -17.16
C ALA A 372 -2.90 18.55 -16.75
N ALA A 373 -3.36 18.41 -15.49
CA ALA A 373 -4.50 19.14 -14.97
C ALA A 373 -4.25 20.67 -15.01
N GLU A 374 -3.06 21.11 -14.62
CA GLU A 374 -2.64 22.51 -14.72
C GLU A 374 -2.62 22.99 -16.19
N TYR A 375 -2.00 22.20 -17.08
CA TYR A 375 -1.96 22.51 -18.50
C TYR A 375 -3.36 22.63 -19.11
N GLU A 376 -4.24 21.68 -18.82
CA GLU A 376 -5.61 21.65 -19.34
C GLU A 376 -6.44 22.83 -18.82
N THR A 377 -6.25 23.22 -17.55
CA THR A 377 -6.88 24.42 -16.95
C THR A 377 -6.40 25.72 -17.63
N LEU A 378 -5.08 25.88 -17.80
CA LEU A 378 -4.50 27.02 -18.50
C LEU A 378 -4.97 27.08 -19.96
N ALA A 379 -5.02 25.94 -20.65
CA ALA A 379 -5.48 25.87 -22.02
C ALA A 379 -6.97 26.21 -22.16
N ALA A 380 -7.80 25.78 -21.22
CA ALA A 380 -9.22 26.12 -21.19
C ALA A 380 -9.42 27.63 -21.02
N ALA A 381 -8.73 28.25 -20.07
CA ALA A 381 -8.78 29.69 -19.84
C ALA A 381 -8.22 30.47 -21.04
N ALA A 382 -7.08 30.08 -21.58
CA ALA A 382 -6.41 30.77 -22.69
C ALA A 382 -7.18 30.75 -24.01
N GLN A 383 -8.00 29.71 -24.22
CA GLN A 383 -8.76 29.52 -25.46
C GLN A 383 -10.27 29.80 -25.31
N HIS A 384 -10.74 30.20 -24.12
CA HIS A 384 -12.17 30.42 -23.83
C HIS A 384 -12.84 31.35 -24.84
N ASP A 385 -12.32 32.54 -25.04
CA ASP A 385 -12.91 33.54 -25.93
C ASP A 385 -12.90 33.10 -27.39
N ARG A 386 -11.84 32.42 -27.81
CA ARG A 386 -11.72 31.84 -29.16
C ARG A 386 -12.83 30.81 -29.39
N TRP A 387 -13.06 29.93 -28.45
CA TRP A 387 -14.09 28.89 -28.56
C TRP A 387 -15.51 29.52 -28.51
N ALA A 388 -15.74 30.49 -27.63
CA ALA A 388 -16.99 31.24 -27.60
C ALA A 388 -17.26 31.95 -28.94
N ALA A 389 -16.26 32.58 -29.52
CA ALA A 389 -16.39 33.20 -30.84
C ALA A 389 -16.68 32.16 -31.95
N LEU A 390 -16.04 30.99 -31.91
CA LEU A 390 -16.28 29.91 -32.86
C LEU A 390 -17.71 29.38 -32.77
N ILE A 391 -18.26 29.24 -31.56
CA ILE A 391 -19.62 28.76 -31.33
C ILE A 391 -20.62 29.81 -31.87
N ARG A 392 -20.44 31.11 -31.62
CA ARG A 392 -21.29 32.17 -32.19
C ARG A 392 -21.23 32.20 -33.71
N ALA A 393 -20.07 31.90 -34.29
CA ALA A 393 -19.90 31.80 -35.75
C ALA A 393 -20.38 30.50 -36.37
N SER A 394 -20.83 29.51 -35.57
CA SER A 394 -21.12 28.16 -36.06
C SER A 394 -22.43 28.03 -36.82
N GLY A 395 -23.32 29.06 -36.79
CA GLY A 395 -24.64 29.04 -37.41
C GLY A 395 -25.78 28.65 -36.47
N LEU A 396 -25.51 28.64 -35.16
CA LEU A 396 -26.56 28.67 -34.13
C LEU A 396 -27.25 30.05 -34.12
N SER A 397 -28.49 30.17 -33.58
CA SER A 397 -29.05 31.44 -33.22
C SER A 397 -28.23 32.12 -32.10
N ASP A 398 -28.35 33.41 -31.94
CA ASP A 398 -27.64 34.15 -30.87
C ASP A 398 -28.00 33.60 -29.48
N ASP A 399 -29.28 33.31 -29.25
CA ASP A 399 -29.79 32.73 -28.01
C ASP A 399 -29.23 31.30 -27.77
N ASP A 400 -29.27 30.41 -28.76
CA ASP A 400 -28.73 29.05 -28.68
C ASP A 400 -27.21 29.05 -28.45
N ALA A 401 -26.48 30.03 -29.04
CA ALA A 401 -25.06 30.16 -28.87
C ALA A 401 -24.70 30.65 -27.45
N ASP A 402 -25.44 31.60 -26.92
CA ASP A 402 -25.22 32.11 -25.56
C ASP A 402 -25.61 31.05 -24.52
N ASP A 403 -26.68 30.28 -24.72
CA ASP A 403 -27.03 29.12 -23.88
C ASP A 403 -25.96 28.05 -23.89
N ALA A 404 -25.42 27.71 -25.06
CA ALA A 404 -24.32 26.76 -25.16
C ALA A 404 -23.04 27.23 -24.44
N ILE A 405 -22.72 28.52 -24.49
CA ILE A 405 -21.55 29.11 -23.82
C ILE A 405 -21.76 29.18 -22.31
N ALA A 406 -23.00 29.46 -21.85
CA ALA A 406 -23.35 29.49 -20.43
C ALA A 406 -23.52 28.10 -19.80
N SER A 407 -23.61 27.04 -20.60
CA SER A 407 -23.82 25.69 -20.14
C SER A 407 -22.65 25.16 -19.29
N PRO A 408 -22.92 24.39 -18.22
CA PRO A 408 -21.90 23.62 -17.50
C PRO A 408 -21.09 22.66 -18.41
N ALA A 409 -21.65 22.20 -19.53
CA ALA A 409 -21.00 21.33 -20.49
C ALA A 409 -20.07 22.07 -21.47
N PHE A 410 -20.01 23.42 -21.44
CA PHE A 410 -19.15 24.20 -22.32
C PHE A 410 -17.67 23.83 -22.16
N GLY A 411 -17.21 23.61 -20.92
CA GLY A 411 -15.83 23.18 -20.64
C GLY A 411 -15.50 21.84 -21.32
N ALA A 412 -16.39 20.87 -21.26
CA ALA A 412 -16.24 19.59 -21.93
C ALA A 412 -16.23 19.72 -23.46
N LEU A 413 -17.11 20.55 -24.02
CA LEU A 413 -17.16 20.83 -25.46
C LEU A 413 -15.86 21.47 -25.94
N THR A 414 -15.32 22.47 -25.23
CA THR A 414 -14.08 23.14 -25.61
C THR A 414 -12.84 22.24 -25.49
N ALA A 415 -12.81 21.35 -24.51
CA ALA A 415 -11.79 20.29 -24.38
C ALA A 415 -11.84 19.33 -25.59
N GLU A 416 -13.04 18.96 -26.06
CA GLU A 416 -13.19 18.12 -27.23
C GLU A 416 -12.80 18.83 -28.53
N LEU A 417 -13.12 20.11 -28.68
CA LEU A 417 -12.70 20.92 -29.81
C LEU A 417 -11.16 21.04 -29.85
N ARG A 418 -10.50 21.25 -28.71
CA ARG A 418 -9.03 21.22 -28.60
C ARG A 418 -8.46 19.86 -28.99
N ARG A 419 -9.09 18.78 -28.58
CA ARG A 419 -8.70 17.41 -28.97
C ARG A 419 -8.86 17.17 -30.47
N ALA A 420 -9.94 17.64 -31.06
CA ALA A 420 -10.16 17.58 -32.50
C ALA A 420 -9.09 18.34 -33.27
N GLU A 421 -8.74 19.53 -32.83
CA GLU A 421 -7.69 20.36 -33.44
C GLU A 421 -6.31 19.72 -33.27
N ALA A 422 -5.99 19.15 -32.10
CA ALA A 422 -4.76 18.37 -31.89
C ALA A 422 -4.69 17.13 -32.79
N ASN A 423 -5.81 16.52 -33.12
CA ASN A 423 -5.93 15.45 -34.12
C ASN A 423 -5.92 15.97 -35.58
N GLN A 424 -5.58 17.24 -35.78
CA GLN A 424 -5.47 17.91 -37.08
C GLN A 424 -6.81 18.03 -37.85
N HIS A 425 -7.96 18.06 -37.16
CA HIS A 425 -9.22 18.43 -37.75
C HIS A 425 -9.35 19.96 -37.85
N ASP A 426 -9.89 20.43 -38.96
CA ASP A 426 -10.29 21.82 -39.13
C ASP A 426 -11.62 22.06 -38.40
N VAL A 427 -11.54 22.54 -37.17
CA VAL A 427 -12.71 22.76 -36.29
C VAL A 427 -13.58 23.92 -36.76
N GLU A 428 -13.01 24.91 -37.46
CA GLU A 428 -13.72 26.05 -38.00
C GLU A 428 -14.68 25.64 -39.13
N THR A 429 -14.28 24.67 -39.94
CA THR A 429 -15.15 24.06 -40.97
C THR A 429 -16.05 22.98 -40.40
N LEU A 430 -15.56 22.21 -39.42
CA LEU A 430 -16.27 21.07 -38.87
C LEU A 430 -17.50 21.49 -38.07
N LEU A 431 -17.36 22.47 -37.15
CA LEU A 431 -18.43 22.83 -36.21
C LEU A 431 -19.69 23.35 -36.92
N PRO A 432 -19.62 24.30 -37.90
CA PRO A 432 -20.79 24.71 -38.66
C PRO A 432 -21.50 23.58 -39.41
N ARG A 433 -20.74 22.61 -39.88
CA ARG A 433 -21.30 21.41 -40.54
C ARG A 433 -22.07 20.55 -39.57
N LEU A 434 -21.56 20.35 -38.32
CA LEU A 434 -22.23 19.56 -37.30
C LEU A 434 -23.46 20.25 -36.72
N VAL A 435 -23.47 21.58 -36.64
CA VAL A 435 -24.64 22.39 -36.27
C VAL A 435 -25.73 22.19 -37.28
N ARG A 436 -25.46 22.30 -38.60
CA ARG A 436 -26.43 22.15 -39.68
C ARG A 436 -26.92 20.73 -39.90
N ALA A 437 -26.22 19.71 -39.41
CA ALA A 437 -26.55 18.31 -39.67
C ALA A 437 -27.87 17.87 -39.02
N ARG A 438 -28.25 18.44 -37.88
CA ARG A 438 -29.52 18.19 -37.15
C ARG A 438 -29.83 19.35 -36.22
N GLY A 439 -31.10 19.78 -36.16
CA GLY A 439 -31.53 20.82 -35.23
C GLY A 439 -31.36 20.45 -33.74
N PHE A 440 -31.68 21.42 -32.86
CA PHE A 440 -31.48 21.31 -31.41
C PHE A 440 -32.84 21.43 -30.65
N GLY A 441 -33.98 21.40 -31.34
CA GLY A 441 -35.30 21.63 -30.74
C GLY A 441 -35.72 20.64 -29.64
N ASP A 442 -35.06 19.49 -29.57
CA ASP A 442 -35.24 18.43 -28.57
C ASP A 442 -34.01 18.30 -27.65
N ALA A 443 -33.10 19.27 -27.63
CA ALA A 443 -31.91 19.19 -26.81
C ALA A 443 -32.12 19.90 -25.47
N ASP A 444 -31.93 19.21 -24.37
CA ASP A 444 -31.88 19.80 -23.02
C ASP A 444 -30.64 20.69 -22.80
N ASP A 445 -29.55 20.38 -23.50
CA ASP A 445 -28.26 21.10 -23.43
C ASP A 445 -27.53 21.03 -24.79
N ILE A 446 -27.44 22.17 -25.45
CA ILE A 446 -26.84 22.32 -26.78
C ILE A 446 -25.32 22.00 -26.73
N ALA A 447 -24.60 22.41 -25.67
CA ALA A 447 -23.17 22.15 -25.53
C ALA A 447 -22.88 20.64 -25.40
N SER A 448 -23.70 19.91 -24.66
CA SER A 448 -23.59 18.45 -24.53
C SER A 448 -23.82 17.72 -25.86
N VAL A 449 -24.83 18.17 -26.62
CA VAL A 449 -25.09 17.61 -27.95
C VAL A 449 -23.95 17.89 -28.91
N LEU A 450 -23.41 19.11 -28.91
CA LEU A 450 -22.27 19.47 -29.75
C LEU A 450 -21.01 18.68 -29.35
N HIS A 451 -20.75 18.56 -28.05
CA HIS A 451 -19.67 17.73 -27.54
C HIS A 451 -19.74 16.30 -28.11
N TYR A 452 -20.89 15.64 -27.98
CA TYR A 452 -21.09 14.29 -28.53
C TYR A 452 -20.88 14.22 -30.05
N ARG A 453 -21.43 15.19 -30.81
CA ARG A 453 -21.26 15.25 -32.27
C ARG A 453 -19.82 15.43 -32.69
N VAL A 454 -19.06 16.32 -32.01
CA VAL A 454 -17.64 16.55 -32.24
C VAL A 454 -16.86 15.28 -31.92
N ALA A 455 -17.03 14.69 -30.75
CA ALA A 455 -16.34 13.48 -30.34
C ALA A 455 -16.53 12.34 -31.35
N LYS A 456 -17.77 12.13 -31.82
CA LYS A 456 -18.08 11.11 -32.82
C LYS A 456 -17.43 11.38 -34.20
N ALA A 457 -17.39 12.65 -34.61
CA ALA A 457 -16.83 13.04 -35.90
C ALA A 457 -15.30 13.00 -35.92
N THR A 458 -14.64 13.18 -34.77
CA THR A 458 -13.19 13.32 -34.64
C THR A 458 -12.52 12.17 -33.90
N ALA A 459 -13.22 11.04 -33.73
CA ALA A 459 -12.72 9.85 -33.05
C ALA A 459 -11.40 9.29 -33.65
N ARG A 460 -11.05 9.69 -34.85
CA ARG A 460 -9.81 9.32 -35.55
C ARG A 460 -9.07 10.57 -36.05
N PRO A 461 -7.71 10.57 -36.07
CA PRO A 461 -6.95 11.68 -36.67
C PRO A 461 -7.38 11.95 -38.12
N SER A 462 -7.33 13.23 -38.53
CA SER A 462 -7.70 13.66 -39.87
C SER A 462 -6.82 13.04 -40.95
N GLY A 463 -7.35 12.92 -42.18
CA GLY A 463 -6.70 12.28 -43.29
C GLY A 463 -7.05 10.81 -43.48
N SER A 464 -6.59 10.18 -44.56
CA SER A 464 -6.88 8.79 -44.90
C SER A 464 -5.64 8.02 -45.35
N GLY A 465 -5.55 6.75 -44.98
CA GLY A 465 -4.46 5.87 -45.36
C GLY A 465 -3.06 6.38 -44.94
N ARG A 466 -2.12 6.50 -45.87
CA ARG A 466 -0.75 6.99 -45.61
C ARG A 466 -0.66 8.51 -45.42
N ALA A 467 -1.71 9.27 -45.73
CA ALA A 467 -1.79 10.73 -45.61
C ALA A 467 -2.43 11.17 -44.26
N ARG A 468 -2.49 10.32 -43.23
CA ARG A 468 -2.93 10.72 -41.91
C ARG A 468 -1.90 11.63 -41.28
N ASN A 469 -2.37 12.79 -40.82
CA ASN A 469 -1.57 13.74 -40.05
C ASN A 469 -1.28 13.18 -38.64
N ALA A 470 -0.03 13.38 -38.18
CA ALA A 470 0.31 13.02 -36.79
C ALA A 470 -0.40 13.96 -35.81
N PRO A 471 -1.03 13.45 -34.76
CA PRO A 471 -1.62 14.29 -33.72
C PRO A 471 -0.55 15.11 -33.00
N ARG A 472 -0.92 16.33 -32.56
CA ARG A 472 -0.08 17.19 -31.70
C ARG A 472 -0.39 16.88 -30.24
N LEU A 473 0.44 16.04 -29.64
CA LEU A 473 0.23 15.54 -28.29
C LEU A 473 1.50 15.70 -27.47
N ILE A 474 1.36 16.22 -26.26
CA ILE A 474 2.41 16.29 -25.25
C ILE A 474 2.56 14.90 -24.63
N ALA A 475 3.78 14.40 -24.55
CA ALA A 475 4.14 13.05 -24.12
C ALA A 475 3.30 11.93 -24.79
N GLY A 476 2.73 12.23 -25.99
CA GLY A 476 1.90 11.29 -26.75
C GLY A 476 0.47 11.12 -26.23
N LEU A 477 0.04 11.86 -25.22
CA LEU A 477 -1.27 11.72 -24.56
C LEU A 477 -2.08 13.03 -24.56
N ILE A 478 -1.54 14.12 -24.06
CA ILE A 478 -2.27 15.35 -23.74
C ILE A 478 -2.40 16.21 -24.99
N PRO A 479 -3.61 16.62 -25.40
CA PRO A 479 -3.83 17.50 -26.55
C PRO A 479 -3.14 18.86 -26.40
N GLU A 480 -2.28 19.23 -27.33
CA GLU A 480 -1.62 20.53 -27.33
C GLU A 480 -2.63 21.65 -27.67
N ALA A 481 -2.59 22.74 -26.91
CA ALA A 481 -3.37 23.92 -27.21
C ALA A 481 -2.75 24.67 -28.40
N THR A 482 -3.44 24.63 -29.53
CA THR A 482 -3.02 25.27 -30.78
C THR A 482 -3.85 26.54 -31.04
N GLY A 483 -3.44 27.35 -32.02
CA GLY A 483 -4.12 28.57 -32.38
C GLY A 483 -3.68 29.84 -31.59
N THR A 484 -4.50 30.86 -31.65
CA THR A 484 -4.18 32.16 -31.02
C THR A 484 -4.40 32.09 -29.52
N VAL A 485 -3.32 32.36 -28.75
CA VAL A 485 -3.30 32.35 -27.29
C VAL A 485 -2.60 33.63 -26.81
N PRO A 486 -3.07 34.32 -25.75
CA PRO A 486 -2.40 35.46 -25.13
C PRO A 486 -0.93 35.13 -24.79
N SER A 487 -0.04 36.15 -24.90
CA SER A 487 1.41 35.93 -24.73
C SER A 487 1.81 35.36 -23.37
N GLU A 488 1.20 35.84 -22.29
CA GLU A 488 1.45 35.36 -20.92
C GLU A 488 1.00 33.91 -20.74
N MET A 489 -0.19 33.57 -21.22
CA MET A 489 -0.71 32.18 -21.19
C MET A 489 0.11 31.23 -22.06
N ARG A 490 0.66 31.73 -23.18
CA ARG A 490 1.54 30.94 -24.07
C ARG A 490 2.82 30.53 -23.35
N GLN A 491 3.42 31.44 -22.58
CA GLN A 491 4.61 31.11 -21.78
C GLN A 491 4.27 30.02 -20.75
N ALA A 492 3.20 30.20 -19.98
CA ALA A 492 2.78 29.24 -18.96
C ALA A 492 2.46 27.85 -19.56
N LEU A 493 1.78 27.81 -20.72
CA LEU A 493 1.51 26.54 -21.44
C LEU A 493 2.81 25.87 -21.92
N THR A 494 3.77 26.66 -22.40
CA THR A 494 5.07 26.15 -22.85
C THR A 494 5.85 25.54 -21.68
N GLU A 495 5.91 26.25 -20.54
CA GLU A 495 6.58 25.76 -19.34
C GLU A 495 5.96 24.42 -18.85
N ARG A 496 4.64 24.34 -18.78
CA ARG A 496 3.96 23.09 -18.38
C ARG A 496 4.18 21.94 -19.37
N ARG A 497 4.12 22.23 -20.67
CA ARG A 497 4.46 21.25 -21.72
C ARG A 497 5.88 20.70 -21.52
N ASP A 498 6.85 21.59 -21.34
CA ASP A 498 8.26 21.22 -21.24
C ASP A 498 8.52 20.41 -19.96
N LEU A 499 7.83 20.72 -18.84
CA LEU A 499 7.87 19.92 -17.61
C LEU A 499 7.30 18.51 -17.82
N ILE A 500 6.14 18.39 -18.47
CA ILE A 500 5.52 17.08 -18.78
C ILE A 500 6.46 16.24 -19.67
N GLU A 501 7.04 16.82 -20.72
CA GLU A 501 7.98 16.12 -21.61
C GLU A 501 9.23 15.66 -20.84
N THR A 502 9.82 16.52 -20.02
CA THR A 502 10.99 16.22 -19.18
C THR A 502 10.69 15.09 -18.19
N ARG A 503 9.52 15.16 -17.53
CA ARG A 503 9.09 14.11 -16.59
C ARG A 503 8.90 12.77 -17.29
N ALA A 504 8.27 12.75 -18.48
CA ALA A 504 8.06 11.53 -19.24
C ALA A 504 9.38 10.87 -19.68
N ASP A 505 10.38 11.68 -20.05
CA ASP A 505 11.73 11.18 -20.39
C ASP A 505 12.43 10.61 -19.14
N ALA A 506 12.41 11.31 -18.01
CA ALA A 506 13.01 10.86 -16.76
C ALA A 506 12.39 9.53 -16.26
N LEU A 507 11.06 9.39 -16.32
CA LEU A 507 10.36 8.15 -15.96
C LEU A 507 10.76 6.96 -16.84
N LEU A 508 10.95 7.20 -18.14
CA LEU A 508 11.43 6.16 -19.03
C LEU A 508 12.87 5.75 -18.70
N ASP A 509 13.76 6.71 -18.44
CA ASP A 509 15.17 6.44 -18.14
C ASP A 509 15.31 5.68 -16.80
N ILE A 510 14.53 6.02 -15.79
CA ILE A 510 14.44 5.26 -14.52
C ILE A 510 13.98 3.82 -14.81
N ALA A 511 12.87 3.66 -15.53
CA ALA A 511 12.32 2.34 -15.81
C ALA A 511 13.27 1.44 -16.62
N LEU A 512 14.09 2.01 -17.50
CA LEU A 512 15.12 1.29 -18.27
C LEU A 512 16.31 0.90 -17.37
N THR A 513 16.74 1.80 -16.49
CA THR A 513 17.88 1.59 -15.59
C THR A 513 17.56 0.52 -14.54
N GLU A 514 16.38 0.61 -13.93
CA GLU A 514 15.89 -0.30 -12.89
C GLU A 514 15.25 -1.58 -13.45
N LYS A 515 15.13 -1.68 -14.78
CA LYS A 515 14.58 -2.84 -15.49
C LYS A 515 13.17 -3.20 -15.03
N HIS A 516 12.29 -2.20 -14.92
CA HIS A 516 10.91 -2.42 -14.51
C HIS A 516 10.23 -3.50 -15.37
N GLU A 517 9.41 -4.36 -14.73
CA GLU A 517 8.78 -5.50 -15.42
C GLU A 517 7.93 -5.10 -16.63
N TRP A 518 7.24 -3.95 -16.57
CA TRP A 518 6.42 -3.47 -17.68
C TRP A 518 7.25 -3.14 -18.93
N ILE A 519 8.53 -2.71 -18.77
CA ILE A 519 9.45 -2.47 -19.91
C ILE A 519 9.74 -3.78 -20.65
N THR A 520 9.93 -4.89 -19.94
CA THR A 520 10.24 -6.18 -20.59
C THR A 520 9.10 -6.64 -21.50
N LYS A 521 7.86 -6.24 -21.21
CA LYS A 521 6.67 -6.56 -22.02
C LYS A 521 6.57 -5.74 -23.31
N LEU A 522 7.37 -4.68 -23.47
CA LEU A 522 7.50 -3.93 -24.72
C LEU A 522 8.46 -4.60 -25.72
N GLY A 523 9.19 -5.63 -25.29
CA GLY A 523 10.25 -6.27 -26.04
C GLY A 523 11.58 -5.51 -25.98
N VAL A 524 12.62 -6.09 -26.57
CA VAL A 524 13.98 -5.54 -26.54
C VAL A 524 14.05 -4.30 -27.44
N GLN A 525 14.70 -3.23 -26.95
CA GLN A 525 14.93 -2.03 -27.76
C GLN A 525 15.70 -2.36 -29.04
N PRO A 526 15.22 -1.94 -30.21
CA PRO A 526 15.90 -2.16 -31.49
C PRO A 526 17.30 -1.53 -31.55
N LYS A 527 18.22 -2.15 -32.33
CA LYS A 527 19.58 -1.65 -32.51
C LYS A 527 19.68 -0.56 -33.60
N GLN A 528 18.81 -0.59 -34.60
CA GLN A 528 18.77 0.45 -35.62
C GLN A 528 18.33 1.78 -35.02
N ALA A 529 19.11 2.84 -35.21
CA ALA A 529 18.89 4.14 -34.61
C ALA A 529 17.46 4.69 -34.79
N ARG A 530 16.89 4.60 -35.99
CA ARG A 530 15.53 5.05 -36.28
C ARG A 530 14.45 4.21 -35.56
N ALA A 531 14.63 2.90 -35.54
CA ALA A 531 13.71 1.99 -34.83
C ALA A 531 13.84 2.13 -33.33
N ALA A 532 15.06 2.27 -32.80
CA ALA A 532 15.34 2.54 -31.40
C ALA A 532 14.66 3.82 -30.91
N GLN A 533 14.78 4.92 -31.68
CA GLN A 533 14.11 6.18 -31.34
C GLN A 533 12.59 6.05 -31.37
N ALA A 534 12.04 5.35 -32.38
CA ALA A 534 10.60 5.11 -32.47
C ALA A 534 10.09 4.25 -31.27
N TRP A 535 10.86 3.26 -30.85
CA TRP A 535 10.58 2.42 -29.69
C TRP A 535 10.65 3.25 -28.39
N ARG A 536 11.69 4.07 -28.19
CA ARG A 536 11.82 4.96 -27.04
C ARG A 536 10.63 5.93 -26.94
N ASN A 537 10.22 6.55 -28.05
CA ASN A 537 9.06 7.44 -28.07
C ASN A 537 7.77 6.70 -27.66
N ALA A 538 7.62 5.44 -28.10
CA ALA A 538 6.49 4.60 -27.71
C ALA A 538 6.55 4.24 -26.21
N ALA A 539 7.70 3.81 -25.70
CA ALA A 539 7.91 3.49 -24.30
C ALA A 539 7.70 4.71 -23.39
N ARG A 540 8.13 5.91 -23.83
CA ARG A 540 7.89 7.19 -23.13
C ARG A 540 6.41 7.50 -22.97
N THR A 541 5.60 7.29 -24.00
CA THR A 541 4.16 7.49 -23.92
C THR A 541 3.51 6.55 -22.90
N ILE A 542 3.99 5.30 -22.80
CA ILE A 542 3.52 4.34 -21.81
C ILE A 542 3.95 4.76 -20.40
N ALA A 543 5.20 5.23 -20.23
CA ALA A 543 5.67 5.77 -18.95
C ALA A 543 4.81 6.97 -18.51
N ALA A 544 4.49 7.88 -19.44
CA ALA A 544 3.62 9.02 -19.18
C ALA A 544 2.19 8.60 -18.79
N TYR A 545 1.62 7.60 -19.46
CA TYR A 545 0.32 7.05 -19.11
C TYR A 545 0.32 6.47 -17.69
N ARG A 546 1.36 5.70 -17.36
CA ARG A 546 1.51 5.09 -16.04
C ARG A 546 1.56 6.13 -14.91
N ASP A 547 2.35 7.19 -15.09
CA ASP A 547 2.47 8.26 -14.09
C ASP A 547 1.17 9.07 -14.00
N ARG A 548 0.51 9.36 -15.14
CA ARG A 548 -0.78 10.09 -15.17
C ARG A 548 -1.90 9.37 -14.42
N TYR A 549 -1.93 8.05 -14.46
CA TYR A 549 -3.00 7.23 -13.90
C TYR A 549 -2.56 6.33 -12.74
N GLY A 550 -1.42 6.61 -12.11
CA GLY A 550 -0.93 5.90 -10.94
C GLY A 550 -0.72 4.39 -11.14
N VAL A 551 -0.34 3.95 -12.33
CA VAL A 551 -0.16 2.52 -12.62
C VAL A 551 1.18 2.03 -12.06
N THR A 552 1.14 1.28 -10.97
CA THR A 552 2.34 0.73 -10.29
C THR A 552 2.63 -0.73 -10.65
N GLY A 553 1.62 -1.50 -11.07
CA GLY A 553 1.75 -2.93 -11.34
C GLY A 553 2.60 -3.31 -12.58
N PRO A 554 2.86 -4.60 -12.79
CA PRO A 554 3.72 -5.11 -13.86
C PRO A 554 3.08 -5.05 -15.27
N ALA A 555 1.76 -4.83 -15.36
CA ALA A 555 1.08 -4.66 -16.63
C ALA A 555 1.41 -3.28 -17.24
N PRO A 556 1.76 -3.16 -18.52
CA PRO A 556 2.12 -1.88 -19.13
C PRO A 556 1.07 -0.78 -18.97
N LEU A 557 -0.21 -1.11 -19.04
CA LEU A 557 -1.33 -0.18 -18.95
C LEU A 557 -2.21 -0.37 -17.70
N GLY A 558 -1.82 -1.27 -16.79
CA GLY A 558 -2.56 -1.50 -15.55
C GLY A 558 -3.94 -2.13 -15.72
N ALA A 559 -4.86 -1.77 -14.83
CA ALA A 559 -6.26 -2.17 -14.85
C ALA A 559 -7.05 -1.53 -16.00
N PRO A 560 -8.25 -2.02 -16.35
CA PRO A 560 -9.13 -1.37 -17.32
C PRO A 560 -9.42 0.09 -16.95
N ALA A 561 -9.47 0.94 -17.97
CA ALA A 561 -9.72 2.38 -17.79
C ALA A 561 -11.17 2.65 -17.34
N GLU A 562 -11.33 3.51 -16.33
CA GLU A 562 -12.62 3.81 -15.69
C GLU A 562 -13.29 5.05 -16.30
N THR A 563 -12.55 6.16 -16.46
CA THR A 563 -13.08 7.42 -16.99
C THR A 563 -12.96 7.50 -18.51
N GLU A 564 -13.80 8.31 -19.16
CA GLU A 564 -13.76 8.50 -20.63
C GLU A 564 -12.40 9.08 -21.10
N THR A 565 -11.83 10.01 -20.34
CA THR A 565 -10.49 10.54 -20.64
C THR A 565 -9.42 9.45 -20.55
N GLN A 566 -9.49 8.63 -19.50
CA GLN A 566 -8.57 7.50 -19.33
C GLN A 566 -8.74 6.46 -20.44
N LYS A 567 -9.97 6.17 -20.88
CA LYS A 567 -10.23 5.25 -22.01
C LYS A 567 -9.59 5.73 -23.31
N LEU A 568 -9.66 7.04 -23.58
CA LEU A 568 -9.02 7.63 -24.76
C LEU A 568 -7.50 7.54 -24.68
N ASP A 569 -6.92 7.87 -23.54
CA ASP A 569 -5.48 7.79 -23.36
C ASP A 569 -4.98 6.33 -23.34
N ALA A 570 -5.74 5.42 -22.73
CA ALA A 570 -5.45 3.98 -22.78
C ALA A 570 -5.47 3.43 -24.20
N ALA A 571 -6.42 3.86 -25.05
CA ALA A 571 -6.44 3.47 -26.45
C ALA A 571 -5.20 3.96 -27.22
N ARG A 572 -4.76 5.20 -26.96
CA ARG A 572 -3.50 5.74 -27.50
C ARG A 572 -2.27 4.96 -27.03
N ALA A 573 -2.18 4.75 -25.71
CA ALA A 573 -1.10 4.01 -25.09
C ALA A 573 -1.05 2.54 -25.59
N ARG A 574 -2.21 1.91 -25.82
CA ARG A 574 -2.30 0.56 -26.40
C ARG A 574 -1.76 0.52 -27.82
N THR A 575 -2.16 1.47 -28.69
CA THR A 575 -1.60 1.59 -30.04
C THR A 575 -0.08 1.77 -30.01
N THR A 576 0.42 2.48 -29.01
CA THR A 576 1.85 2.74 -28.83
C THR A 576 2.57 1.50 -28.32
N LEU A 577 1.94 0.71 -27.43
CA LEU A 577 2.42 -0.57 -26.95
C LEU A 577 2.58 -1.57 -28.09
N ASP A 578 1.54 -1.73 -28.92
CA ASP A 578 1.57 -2.60 -30.11
C ASP A 578 2.70 -2.19 -31.06
N ARG A 579 2.89 -0.88 -31.23
CA ARG A 579 3.99 -0.35 -32.07
C ARG A 579 5.37 -0.69 -31.49
N ALA A 580 5.57 -0.55 -30.18
CA ALA A 580 6.83 -0.90 -29.53
C ALA A 580 7.15 -2.39 -29.70
N GLN A 581 6.17 -3.25 -29.46
CA GLN A 581 6.29 -4.70 -29.62
C GLN A 581 6.60 -5.11 -31.05
N ASN A 582 5.93 -4.52 -32.05
CA ASN A 582 6.19 -4.77 -33.45
C ASN A 582 7.60 -4.35 -33.87
N LEU A 583 8.10 -3.20 -33.36
CA LEU A 583 9.47 -2.75 -33.62
C LEU A 583 10.51 -3.69 -33.02
N ALA A 584 10.26 -4.19 -31.82
CA ALA A 584 11.13 -5.15 -31.14
C ALA A 584 11.16 -6.51 -31.84
N GLN A 585 10.01 -6.98 -32.37
CA GLN A 585 9.91 -8.24 -33.11
C GLN A 585 10.57 -8.17 -34.48
N ALA A 586 10.44 -7.05 -35.21
CA ALA A 586 10.99 -6.88 -36.55
C ALA A 586 12.52 -6.96 -36.58
N GLU A 587 13.22 -6.81 -35.48
CA GLU A 587 14.68 -6.89 -35.37
C GLU A 587 15.18 -8.22 -34.76
N GLN A 588 14.31 -9.11 -34.33
CA GLN A 588 14.73 -10.47 -33.97
C GLN A 588 15.05 -11.22 -35.27
N PRO A 589 16.33 -11.52 -35.56
CA PRO A 589 16.65 -12.26 -36.77
C PRO A 589 15.99 -13.64 -36.66
N ASP A 590 15.46 -14.12 -37.76
CA ASP A 590 14.93 -15.46 -37.98
C ASP A 590 15.91 -16.53 -37.46
N GLN A 591 15.95 -16.75 -36.14
CA GLN A 591 16.75 -17.85 -35.54
C GLN A 591 16.25 -19.22 -36.05
N GLU A 592 15.03 -19.28 -36.56
CA GLU A 592 14.52 -20.46 -37.24
C GLU A 592 15.14 -20.66 -38.64
N HIS A 593 15.45 -19.59 -39.39
CA HIS A 593 16.13 -19.70 -40.66
C HIS A 593 17.61 -20.09 -40.51
N ALA A 594 18.29 -19.61 -39.48
CA ALA A 594 19.66 -19.98 -39.16
C ALA A 594 19.78 -21.45 -38.69
N ARG A 595 18.78 -21.99 -38.02
CA ARG A 595 18.74 -23.42 -37.63
C ARG A 595 18.43 -24.37 -38.82
N ARG A 596 17.70 -23.91 -39.83
CA ARG A 596 17.42 -24.70 -41.03
C ARG A 596 18.61 -24.77 -41.99
N ASN A 597 19.53 -23.81 -41.95
CA ASN A 597 20.70 -23.74 -42.84
C ASN A 597 22.02 -24.15 -42.15
N ALA A 598 21.99 -24.76 -40.96
CA ALA A 598 23.18 -25.36 -40.37
C ALA A 598 23.57 -26.63 -41.17
N PRO A 599 24.80 -26.74 -41.70
CA PRO A 599 25.21 -27.92 -42.47
C PRO A 599 25.15 -29.17 -41.58
N GLN A 600 24.39 -30.17 -42.03
CA GLN A 600 24.40 -31.49 -41.41
C GLN A 600 25.81 -32.07 -41.51
N HIS A 601 26.53 -32.17 -40.43
CA HIS A 601 27.76 -32.92 -40.32
C HIS A 601 27.49 -34.39 -40.68
N VAL A 602 27.87 -34.79 -41.88
CA VAL A 602 27.96 -36.17 -42.32
C VAL A 602 28.98 -36.86 -41.40
N ARG A 603 28.54 -37.83 -40.60
CA ARG A 603 29.43 -38.74 -39.85
C ARG A 603 30.15 -39.61 -40.84
N PRO A 604 31.50 -39.73 -40.86
CA PRO A 604 32.20 -40.79 -41.59
C PRO A 604 31.89 -42.13 -40.96
N SER A 605 31.45 -43.04 -41.75
CA SER A 605 31.37 -44.47 -41.40
C SER A 605 32.80 -45.06 -41.30
N LEU A 606 33.10 -45.67 -40.16
CA LEU A 606 34.06 -46.73 -39.99
C LEU A 606 33.41 -47.84 -39.13
#